data_6ee6b4fa67f73ccb8f6ff181d6199141
#
_entry.id   6ee6b4fa67f73ccb8f6ff181d6199141
#
_cell.length_a   1.000
_cell.length_b   1.000
_cell.length_c   1.000
_cell.angle_alpha   90.00
_cell.angle_beta   90.00
_cell.angle_gamma   90.00
#
_symmetry.space_group_name_H-M   'P 1'
#
loop_
_entity.id
_entity.type
_entity.pdbx_description
1 polymer ?
#
loop_
_entity_poly.entity_id
_entity_poly.type
_entity_poly.pdbx_seq_one_letter_code
_entity_poly.pdbx_strand_id
1 'polypeptide(L)'
;MKYQKLNRFSDSEFKRLVGVPRPVFSEMVEVLKEAESLKKKSGRPHTLAIEDQLLLTLNYLRNYSTQLELAANYHIAESNVNRTIKKVEDVLMKSRRFTLPKRSITTADEQFNWVIIDATECSIERPKKNQSKFYSGKKKKHTLKAQVIYHPKSKQIIGVDISSGSQHDIKLARKTVKKFKHCDYVMTDLGYYGLEQDGFKLLMPIKKKKNFPLFDAEKNYNKMIGKIRVVIEHINSQLKRFRILSERYRNRRKRFGLRINLIAALVNRMNLQ
;
A
#
# COMPACT_ATOMS: atom_id res chain seq x y z
N MET A 1 -0.35 3.56 25.61
CA MET A 1 -0.37 5.01 25.23
C MET A 1 -1.83 5.37 25.00
N LYS A 2 -2.38 6.44 25.64
CA LYS A 2 -3.77 6.88 25.46
C LYS A 2 -3.81 8.08 24.52
N TYR A 3 -4.87 8.18 23.69
CA TYR A 3 -5.04 9.26 22.71
C TYR A 3 -5.01 10.66 23.36
N GLN A 4 -5.65 10.83 24.52
CA GLN A 4 -5.65 12.11 25.26
C GLN A 4 -4.25 12.66 25.54
N LYS A 5 -3.24 11.79 25.74
CA LYS A 5 -1.84 12.19 25.96
C LYS A 5 -1.18 12.74 24.69
N LEU A 6 -1.78 12.56 23.50
CA LEU A 6 -1.23 13.03 22.23
C LEU A 6 -1.58 14.49 21.92
N ASN A 7 -2.49 15.11 22.68
CA ASN A 7 -2.87 16.53 22.48
C ASN A 7 -1.72 17.50 22.70
N ARG A 8 -0.70 17.11 23.48
CA ARG A 8 0.50 17.92 23.74
C ARG A 8 1.49 17.98 22.58
N PHE A 9 1.35 17.11 21.59
CA PHE A 9 2.26 17.03 20.46
C PHE A 9 1.78 17.91 19.31
N SER A 10 2.71 18.55 18.61
CA SER A 10 2.44 19.26 17.35
C SER A 10 1.89 18.31 16.28
N ASP A 11 1.28 18.83 15.21
CA ASP A 11 0.75 18.01 14.11
C ASP A 11 1.83 17.19 13.40
N SER A 12 3.04 17.75 13.28
CA SER A 12 4.17 17.02 12.69
C SER A 12 4.64 15.86 13.58
N GLU A 13 4.70 16.06 14.89
CA GLU A 13 5.04 15.01 15.85
C GLU A 13 3.93 13.96 15.92
N PHE A 14 2.67 14.38 15.94
CA PHE A 14 1.53 13.46 15.88
C PHE A 14 1.61 12.56 14.65
N LYS A 15 1.82 13.13 13.44
CA LYS A 15 1.98 12.37 12.21
C LYS A 15 3.18 11.42 12.27
N ARG A 16 4.28 11.81 12.88
CA ARG A 16 5.46 10.94 13.07
C ARG A 16 5.18 9.77 14.01
N LEU A 17 4.43 9.99 15.08
CA LEU A 17 4.07 8.97 16.08
C LEU A 17 3.00 8.00 15.55
N VAL A 18 1.93 8.54 14.97
CA VAL A 18 0.72 7.79 14.61
C VAL A 18 0.79 7.23 13.18
N GLY A 19 1.50 7.92 12.29
CA GLY A 19 1.65 7.54 10.87
C GLY A 19 0.67 8.22 9.93
N VAL A 20 -0.33 8.92 10.46
CA VAL A 20 -1.31 9.72 9.71
C VAL A 20 -1.48 11.10 10.35
N PRO A 21 -1.82 12.17 9.60
CA PRO A 21 -2.11 13.48 10.16
C PRO A 21 -3.44 13.48 10.95
N ARG A 22 -3.64 14.48 11.83
CA ARG A 22 -4.84 14.57 12.68
C ARG A 22 -6.16 14.57 11.89
N PRO A 23 -6.32 15.31 10.77
CA PRO A 23 -7.56 15.28 10.02
C PRO A 23 -7.92 13.86 9.52
N VAL A 24 -6.94 13.11 8.99
CA VAL A 24 -7.18 11.73 8.56
C VAL A 24 -7.51 10.83 9.76
N PHE A 25 -6.83 11.02 10.90
CA PHE A 25 -7.13 10.28 12.12
C PHE A 25 -8.58 10.55 12.59
N SER A 26 -9.01 11.81 12.59
CA SER A 26 -10.37 12.20 12.97
C SER A 26 -11.43 11.58 12.05
N GLU A 27 -11.21 11.61 10.73
CA GLU A 27 -12.09 10.94 9.75
C GLU A 27 -12.19 9.42 10.02
N MET A 28 -11.07 8.78 10.38
CA MET A 28 -11.08 7.36 10.75
C MET A 28 -11.88 7.10 12.03
N VAL A 29 -11.78 7.98 13.03
CA VAL A 29 -12.56 7.89 14.28
C VAL A 29 -14.06 8.04 14.00
N GLU A 30 -14.46 8.98 13.14
CA GLU A 30 -15.86 9.15 12.73
C GLU A 30 -16.42 7.87 12.11
N VAL A 31 -15.70 7.27 11.17
CA VAL A 31 -16.09 5.99 10.56
C VAL A 31 -16.27 4.88 11.60
N LEU A 32 -15.40 4.83 12.59
CA LEU A 32 -15.51 3.83 13.66
C LEU A 32 -16.71 4.12 14.59
N LYS A 33 -16.98 5.38 14.89
CA LYS A 33 -18.15 5.80 15.70
C LYS A 33 -19.47 5.51 14.97
N GLU A 34 -19.54 5.82 13.67
CA GLU A 34 -20.70 5.48 12.82
C GLU A 34 -20.95 3.95 12.82
N ALA A 35 -19.90 3.14 12.64
CA ALA A 35 -20.04 1.70 12.65
C ALA A 35 -20.45 1.15 14.04
N GLU A 36 -20.07 1.81 15.12
CA GLU A 36 -20.47 1.42 16.46
C GLU A 36 -21.95 1.76 16.73
N SER A 37 -22.44 2.93 16.26
CA SER A 37 -23.84 3.35 16.42
C SER A 37 -24.83 2.46 15.64
N LEU A 38 -24.39 1.89 14.51
CA LEU A 38 -25.21 1.00 13.68
C LEU A 38 -25.35 -0.43 14.23
N LYS A 39 -24.75 -0.74 15.36
CA LYS A 39 -24.87 -2.07 15.96
C LYS A 39 -26.29 -2.29 16.52
N LYS A 40 -26.93 -3.36 16.07
CA LYS A 40 -28.28 -3.75 16.52
C LYS A 40 -28.32 -4.24 17.98
N LYS A 41 -27.22 -4.73 18.52
CA LYS A 41 -27.10 -5.23 19.90
C LYS A 41 -25.91 -4.57 20.57
N SER A 42 -26.14 -3.99 21.75
CA SER A 42 -25.10 -3.49 22.63
C SER A 42 -24.44 -4.69 23.32
N GLY A 43 -23.31 -5.15 22.86
CA GLY A 43 -22.53 -6.15 23.60
C GLY A 43 -21.86 -5.55 24.84
N ARG A 44 -20.99 -6.36 25.51
CA ARG A 44 -20.15 -5.84 26.59
C ARG A 44 -19.38 -4.58 26.11
N PRO A 45 -19.37 -3.49 26.88
CA PRO A 45 -18.62 -2.30 26.56
C PRO A 45 -17.15 -2.58 26.26
N HIS A 46 -16.59 -1.86 25.30
CA HIS A 46 -15.17 -2.01 24.97
C HIS A 46 -14.29 -1.44 26.08
N THR A 47 -13.23 -2.13 26.43
CA THR A 47 -12.24 -1.68 27.43
C THR A 47 -11.48 -0.42 26.94
N LEU A 48 -11.30 -0.27 25.62
CA LEU A 48 -10.62 0.87 25.00
C LEU A 48 -11.63 1.78 24.33
N ALA A 49 -11.46 3.10 24.50
CA ALA A 49 -12.13 4.11 23.70
C ALA A 49 -11.86 3.91 22.20
N ILE A 50 -12.73 4.42 21.34
CA ILE A 50 -12.60 4.24 19.87
C ILE A 50 -11.30 4.82 19.37
N GLU A 51 -10.89 5.98 19.87
CA GLU A 51 -9.64 6.65 19.55
C GLU A 51 -8.43 5.78 19.95
N ASP A 52 -8.47 5.11 21.09
CA ASP A 52 -7.40 4.23 21.56
C ASP A 52 -7.37 2.91 20.75
N GLN A 53 -8.53 2.38 20.32
CA GLN A 53 -8.59 1.22 19.41
C GLN A 53 -7.93 1.53 18.07
N LEU A 54 -8.20 2.74 17.52
CA LEU A 54 -7.58 3.20 16.27
C LEU A 54 -6.09 3.41 16.47
N LEU A 55 -5.68 4.09 17.53
CA LEU A 55 -4.28 4.36 17.86
C LEU A 55 -3.46 3.07 18.00
N LEU A 56 -4.01 2.07 18.70
CA LEU A 56 -3.42 0.73 18.82
C LEU A 56 -3.22 0.08 17.43
N THR A 57 -4.24 0.18 16.57
CA THR A 57 -4.20 -0.41 15.22
C THR A 57 -3.17 0.30 14.34
N LEU A 58 -3.13 1.64 14.37
CA LEU A 58 -2.13 2.42 13.62
C LEU A 58 -0.72 2.16 14.14
N ASN A 59 -0.53 2.02 15.45
CA ASN A 59 0.76 1.61 16.02
C ASN A 59 1.19 0.23 15.48
N TYR A 60 0.27 -0.73 15.44
CA TYR A 60 0.55 -2.04 14.84
C TYR A 60 0.95 -1.94 13.37
N LEU A 61 0.27 -1.15 12.56
CA LEU A 61 0.60 -0.98 11.14
C LEU A 61 1.89 -0.19 10.93
N ARG A 62 2.07 0.90 11.68
CA ARG A 62 3.15 1.88 11.51
C ARG A 62 4.47 1.42 12.12
N ASN A 63 4.46 1.01 13.38
CA ASN A 63 5.66 0.63 14.12
C ASN A 63 5.92 -0.88 14.08
N TYR A 64 4.88 -1.64 13.74
CA TYR A 64 4.86 -3.08 13.68
C TYR A 64 5.29 -3.74 15.00
N SER A 65 4.87 -3.15 16.13
CA SER A 65 5.02 -3.73 17.46
C SER A 65 4.37 -5.11 17.53
N THR A 66 4.87 -5.96 18.42
CA THR A 66 4.23 -7.27 18.67
C THR A 66 2.87 -7.08 19.34
N GLN A 67 1.98 -8.06 19.20
CA GLN A 67 0.69 -7.98 19.87
C GLN A 67 0.84 -8.02 21.39
N LEU A 68 1.86 -8.71 21.89
CA LEU A 68 2.18 -8.75 23.33
C LEU A 68 2.64 -7.38 23.84
N GLU A 69 3.54 -6.67 23.12
CA GLU A 69 3.92 -5.29 23.48
C GLU A 69 2.73 -4.34 23.51
N LEU A 70 1.83 -4.47 22.51
CA LEU A 70 0.62 -3.66 22.48
C LEU A 70 -0.32 -4.02 23.64
N ALA A 71 -0.44 -5.31 24.00
CA ALA A 71 -1.21 -5.76 25.15
C ALA A 71 -0.72 -5.12 26.44
N ALA A 72 0.59 -5.14 26.67
CA ALA A 72 1.23 -4.49 27.81
C ALA A 72 1.02 -2.96 27.81
N ASN A 73 1.24 -2.29 26.69
CA ASN A 73 1.12 -0.84 26.56
C ASN A 73 -0.31 -0.30 26.75
N TYR A 74 -1.32 -1.11 26.39
CA TYR A 74 -2.74 -0.74 26.49
C TYR A 74 -3.46 -1.41 27.65
N HIS A 75 -2.76 -2.23 28.44
CA HIS A 75 -3.30 -2.97 29.61
C HIS A 75 -4.52 -3.83 29.24
N ILE A 76 -4.43 -4.59 28.15
CA ILE A 76 -5.46 -5.51 27.69
C ILE A 76 -4.84 -6.87 27.32
N ALA A 77 -5.64 -7.92 27.26
CA ALA A 77 -5.17 -9.22 26.81
C ALA A 77 -4.74 -9.22 25.32
N GLU A 78 -3.71 -9.97 24.96
CA GLU A 78 -3.20 -10.09 23.59
C GLU A 78 -4.31 -10.52 22.58
N SER A 79 -5.22 -11.40 23.02
CA SER A 79 -6.38 -11.80 22.23
C SER A 79 -7.29 -10.62 21.88
N ASN A 80 -7.44 -9.65 22.80
CA ASN A 80 -8.20 -8.43 22.56
C ASN A 80 -7.48 -7.48 21.61
N VAL A 81 -6.15 -7.39 21.67
CA VAL A 81 -5.35 -6.66 20.65
C VAL A 81 -5.64 -7.20 19.26
N ASN A 82 -5.58 -8.52 19.07
CA ASN A 82 -5.87 -9.16 17.78
C ASN A 82 -7.29 -8.86 17.26
N ARG A 83 -8.29 -8.95 18.15
CA ARG A 83 -9.68 -8.64 17.82
C ARG A 83 -9.87 -7.17 17.45
N THR A 84 -9.25 -6.26 18.22
CA THR A 84 -9.31 -4.81 17.98
C THR A 84 -8.72 -4.45 16.63
N ILE A 85 -7.50 -4.93 16.31
CA ILE A 85 -6.87 -4.69 15.02
C ILE A 85 -7.77 -5.16 13.87
N LYS A 86 -8.28 -6.40 13.94
CA LYS A 86 -9.16 -6.94 12.89
C LYS A 86 -10.44 -6.13 12.74
N LYS A 87 -11.09 -5.77 13.86
CA LYS A 87 -12.31 -4.96 13.86
C LYS A 87 -12.08 -3.61 13.17
N VAL A 88 -11.04 -2.89 13.58
CA VAL A 88 -10.73 -1.57 13.01
C VAL A 88 -10.40 -1.66 11.53
N GLU A 89 -9.53 -2.61 11.13
CA GLU A 89 -9.20 -2.84 9.72
C GLU A 89 -10.45 -3.14 8.88
N ASP A 90 -11.35 -3.99 9.36
CA ASP A 90 -12.57 -4.40 8.65
C ASP A 90 -13.58 -3.26 8.54
N VAL A 91 -13.77 -2.48 9.60
CA VAL A 91 -14.68 -1.33 9.58
C VAL A 91 -14.19 -0.27 8.60
N LEU A 92 -12.91 0.10 8.64
CA LEU A 92 -12.35 1.08 7.73
C LEU A 92 -12.47 0.66 6.26
N MET A 93 -12.20 -0.60 5.95
CA MET A 93 -12.34 -1.10 4.59
C MET A 93 -13.81 -1.20 4.13
N LYS A 94 -14.73 -1.59 5.01
CA LYS A 94 -16.16 -1.69 4.72
C LYS A 94 -16.82 -0.32 4.51
N SER A 95 -16.34 0.71 5.18
CA SER A 95 -16.85 2.08 5.03
C SER A 95 -16.71 2.63 3.61
N ARG A 96 -15.84 2.05 2.79
CA ARG A 96 -15.44 2.51 1.44
C ARG A 96 -14.77 3.90 1.42
N ARG A 97 -14.68 4.62 2.54
CA ARG A 97 -13.94 5.90 2.64
C ARG A 97 -12.42 5.69 2.58
N PHE A 98 -11.95 4.53 3.08
CA PHE A 98 -10.53 4.14 3.09
C PHE A 98 -10.27 2.97 2.15
N THR A 99 -10.76 3.08 0.92
CA THR A 99 -10.51 2.14 -0.18
C THR A 99 -9.83 2.87 -1.33
N LEU A 100 -9.16 2.11 -2.17
CA LEU A 100 -8.61 2.67 -3.41
C LEU A 100 -9.74 3.05 -4.36
N PRO A 101 -9.54 4.10 -5.19
CA PRO A 101 -10.49 4.47 -6.22
C PRO A 101 -10.80 3.28 -7.14
N LYS A 102 -11.99 3.27 -7.72
CA LYS A 102 -12.30 2.26 -8.75
C LYS A 102 -11.37 2.50 -9.95
N ARG A 103 -10.89 1.42 -10.56
CA ARG A 103 -10.03 1.47 -11.76
C ARG A 103 -10.68 2.14 -12.98
N SER A 104 -11.96 2.48 -12.90
CA SER A 104 -12.72 3.23 -13.89
C SER A 104 -12.42 4.74 -13.91
N ILE A 105 -11.48 5.23 -13.11
CA ILE A 105 -11.03 6.65 -13.14
C ILE A 105 -10.31 6.99 -14.46
N THR A 106 -9.85 6.00 -15.20
CA THR A 106 -9.44 6.18 -16.57
C THR A 106 -10.71 6.36 -17.42
N THR A 107 -11.24 7.58 -17.50
CA THR A 107 -12.45 7.90 -18.25
C THR A 107 -12.14 8.01 -19.75
N ALA A 108 -13.12 7.61 -20.59
CA ALA A 108 -13.02 7.60 -22.05
C ALA A 108 -12.81 9.02 -22.67
N ASP A 109 -12.99 10.09 -21.90
CA ASP A 109 -12.93 11.47 -22.37
C ASP A 109 -11.54 12.09 -22.37
N GLU A 110 -10.49 11.34 -22.00
CA GLU A 110 -9.13 11.86 -21.92
C GLU A 110 -8.29 11.42 -23.12
N GLN A 111 -7.80 12.37 -23.92
CA GLN A 111 -6.95 12.14 -25.11
C GLN A 111 -5.62 11.42 -24.79
N PHE A 112 -5.17 11.39 -23.54
CA PHE A 112 -3.94 10.74 -23.12
C PHE A 112 -4.09 10.15 -21.72
N ASN A 113 -4.38 8.87 -21.66
CA ASN A 113 -4.59 8.16 -20.42
C ASN A 113 -3.44 7.18 -20.13
N TRP A 114 -2.73 7.40 -19.03
CA TRP A 114 -1.57 6.61 -18.69
C TRP A 114 -1.42 6.38 -17.18
N VAL A 115 -0.76 5.29 -16.86
CA VAL A 115 -0.46 4.90 -15.47
C VAL A 115 1.02 4.58 -15.29
N ILE A 116 1.50 4.73 -14.07
CA ILE A 116 2.83 4.25 -13.67
C ILE A 116 2.64 2.98 -12.87
N ILE A 117 3.38 1.93 -13.22
CA ILE A 117 3.36 0.65 -12.52
C ILE A 117 4.76 0.34 -12.00
N ASP A 118 4.84 -0.03 -10.74
CA ASP A 118 6.06 -0.54 -10.13
C ASP A 118 5.76 -1.64 -9.12
N ALA A 119 6.66 -2.61 -8.98
CA ALA A 119 6.52 -3.71 -8.04
C ALA A 119 7.48 -3.58 -6.86
N THR A 120 6.93 -3.58 -5.67
CA THR A 120 7.71 -3.63 -4.44
C THR A 120 7.58 -5.00 -3.76
N GLU A 121 8.66 -5.48 -3.14
CA GLU A 121 8.68 -6.74 -2.43
C GLU A 121 8.65 -6.53 -0.92
N CYS A 122 7.77 -7.28 -0.25
CA CYS A 122 7.65 -7.33 1.20
C CYS A 122 8.13 -8.69 1.70
N SER A 123 9.11 -8.72 2.59
CA SER A 123 9.62 -9.96 3.18
C SER A 123 8.54 -10.65 4.01
N ILE A 124 8.51 -11.98 3.98
CA ILE A 124 7.57 -12.81 4.76
C ILE A 124 8.30 -13.86 5.57
N GLU A 125 7.64 -14.43 6.57
CA GLU A 125 8.12 -15.65 7.22
C GLU A 125 8.24 -16.79 6.21
N ARG A 126 9.26 -17.64 6.40
CA ARG A 126 9.47 -18.83 5.56
C ARG A 126 8.20 -19.70 5.60
N PRO A 127 7.57 -19.96 4.46
CA PRO A 127 6.37 -20.80 4.42
C PRO A 127 6.70 -22.25 4.78
N LYS A 128 5.80 -22.94 5.48
CA LYS A 128 5.95 -24.38 5.75
C LYS A 128 5.84 -25.22 4.48
N LYS A 129 4.99 -24.80 3.51
CA LYS A 129 4.75 -25.49 2.22
C LYS A 129 4.94 -24.52 1.07
N ASN A 130 5.25 -25.04 -0.13
CA ASN A 130 5.42 -24.27 -1.37
C ASN A 130 6.45 -23.13 -1.25
N GLN A 131 7.59 -23.40 -0.62
CA GLN A 131 8.62 -22.39 -0.35
C GLN A 131 9.16 -21.75 -1.64
N SER A 132 9.43 -22.54 -2.68
CA SER A 132 9.92 -22.08 -3.99
C SER A 132 9.00 -21.02 -4.61
N LYS A 133 7.67 -21.15 -4.44
CA LYS A 133 6.68 -20.18 -4.92
C LYS A 133 6.87 -18.79 -4.33
N PHE A 134 7.40 -18.67 -3.12
CA PHE A 134 7.57 -17.39 -2.43
C PHE A 134 9.01 -16.91 -2.40
N TYR A 135 9.97 -17.72 -2.88
CA TYR A 135 11.37 -17.33 -2.87
C TYR A 135 11.70 -16.36 -4.01
N SER A 136 12.13 -15.17 -3.64
CA SER A 136 12.62 -14.15 -4.59
C SER A 136 14.10 -14.38 -4.86
N GLY A 137 14.45 -14.74 -6.10
CA GLY A 137 15.84 -14.84 -6.54
C GLY A 137 16.59 -13.50 -6.45
N LYS A 138 15.90 -12.37 -6.68
CA LYS A 138 16.45 -11.02 -6.59
C LYS A 138 16.78 -10.64 -5.13
N LYS A 139 15.89 -10.94 -4.19
CA LYS A 139 16.03 -10.56 -2.77
C LYS A 139 16.65 -11.64 -1.89
N LYS A 140 16.89 -12.84 -2.43
CA LYS A 140 17.44 -14.03 -1.73
C LYS A 140 16.66 -14.38 -0.44
N LYS A 141 15.34 -14.18 -0.43
CA LYS A 141 14.43 -14.47 0.69
C LYS A 141 13.00 -14.68 0.22
N HIS A 142 12.15 -15.17 1.14
CA HIS A 142 10.73 -15.35 0.86
C HIS A 142 10.02 -14.00 0.92
N THR A 143 9.27 -13.66 -0.14
CA THR A 143 8.56 -12.38 -0.28
C THR A 143 7.16 -12.54 -0.86
N LEU A 144 6.34 -11.50 -0.64
CA LEU A 144 5.18 -11.18 -1.46
C LEU A 144 5.52 -9.96 -2.30
N LYS A 145 5.11 -9.96 -3.55
CA LYS A 145 5.17 -8.79 -4.42
C LYS A 145 3.86 -8.03 -4.36
N ALA A 146 3.98 -6.72 -4.28
CA ALA A 146 2.86 -5.80 -4.41
C ALA A 146 3.15 -4.87 -5.59
N GLN A 147 2.36 -4.96 -6.64
CA GLN A 147 2.41 -4.07 -7.78
C GLN A 147 1.49 -2.90 -7.53
N VAL A 148 2.08 -1.72 -7.42
CA VAL A 148 1.39 -0.46 -7.21
C VAL A 148 1.09 0.16 -8.57
N ILE A 149 -0.14 0.61 -8.75
CA ILE A 149 -0.59 1.31 -9.93
C ILE A 149 -0.95 2.73 -9.52
N TYR A 150 -0.23 3.68 -10.07
CA TYR A 150 -0.39 5.10 -9.79
C TYR A 150 -0.90 5.84 -11.02
N HIS A 151 -1.89 6.69 -10.84
CA HIS A 151 -2.43 7.54 -11.88
C HIS A 151 -1.94 8.98 -11.68
N PRO A 152 -1.04 9.49 -12.53
CA PRO A 152 -0.37 10.77 -12.31
C PRO A 152 -1.30 11.97 -12.32
N LYS A 153 -2.34 11.98 -13.16
CA LYS A 153 -3.29 13.09 -13.25
C LYS A 153 -4.11 13.26 -11.97
N SER A 154 -4.65 12.17 -11.43
CA SER A 154 -5.38 12.21 -10.15
C SER A 154 -4.46 12.23 -8.92
N LYS A 155 -3.14 12.04 -9.11
CA LYS A 155 -2.13 11.92 -8.05
C LYS A 155 -2.46 10.83 -7.01
N GLN A 156 -3.08 9.72 -7.45
CA GLN A 156 -3.56 8.66 -6.59
C GLN A 156 -3.03 7.28 -6.97
N ILE A 157 -2.85 6.43 -5.97
CA ILE A 157 -2.76 4.99 -6.14
C ILE A 157 -4.16 4.49 -6.49
N ILE A 158 -4.35 3.93 -7.67
CA ILE A 158 -5.66 3.43 -8.13
C ILE A 158 -5.81 1.93 -7.98
N GLY A 159 -4.73 1.22 -7.68
CA GLY A 159 -4.77 -0.21 -7.45
C GLY A 159 -3.48 -0.77 -6.87
N VAL A 160 -3.61 -1.89 -6.17
CA VAL A 160 -2.50 -2.73 -5.71
C VAL A 160 -2.86 -4.17 -6.03
N ASP A 161 -2.02 -4.83 -6.84
CA ASP A 161 -2.14 -6.25 -7.12
C ASP A 161 -1.01 -7.03 -6.44
N ILE A 162 -1.32 -8.24 -5.96
CA ILE A 162 -0.40 -9.03 -5.14
C ILE A 162 -0.05 -10.34 -5.83
N SER A 163 1.21 -10.72 -5.72
CA SER A 163 1.68 -12.04 -6.14
C SER A 163 2.72 -12.62 -5.19
N SER A 164 3.10 -13.85 -5.45
CA SER A 164 4.22 -14.51 -4.78
C SER A 164 5.57 -13.97 -5.27
N GLY A 165 6.59 -13.98 -4.41
CA GLY A 165 7.90 -13.41 -4.69
C GLY A 165 8.63 -14.00 -5.90
N SER A 166 8.40 -15.28 -6.24
CA SER A 166 9.00 -15.92 -7.42
C SER A 166 8.36 -15.47 -8.75
N GLN A 167 7.17 -14.89 -8.73
CA GLN A 167 6.49 -14.48 -9.96
C GLN A 167 7.19 -13.29 -10.60
N HIS A 168 7.47 -13.36 -11.91
CA HIS A 168 8.01 -12.24 -12.66
C HIS A 168 7.04 -11.05 -12.72
N ASP A 169 7.58 -9.84 -12.70
CA ASP A 169 6.79 -8.60 -12.63
C ASP A 169 5.88 -8.47 -13.85
N ILE A 170 6.37 -8.81 -15.05
CA ILE A 170 5.57 -8.82 -16.29
C ILE A 170 4.35 -9.75 -16.21
N LYS A 171 4.47 -10.94 -15.60
CA LYS A 171 3.34 -11.86 -15.46
C LYS A 171 2.25 -11.31 -14.55
N LEU A 172 2.63 -10.52 -13.55
CA LEU A 172 1.68 -9.80 -12.69
C LEU A 172 1.06 -8.63 -13.45
N ALA A 173 1.88 -7.86 -14.19
CA ALA A 173 1.41 -6.73 -14.98
C ALA A 173 0.38 -7.16 -16.03
N ARG A 174 0.60 -8.23 -16.78
CA ARG A 174 -0.36 -8.76 -17.75
C ARG A 174 -1.77 -9.00 -17.17
N LYS A 175 -1.84 -9.47 -15.93
CA LYS A 175 -3.11 -9.63 -15.21
C LYS A 175 -3.73 -8.30 -14.78
N THR A 176 -2.88 -7.36 -14.43
CA THR A 176 -3.28 -6.04 -13.94
C THR A 176 -3.81 -5.17 -15.06
N VAL A 177 -3.05 -5.06 -16.16
CA VAL A 177 -3.37 -4.13 -17.28
C VAL A 177 -4.66 -4.51 -17.97
N LYS A 178 -4.98 -5.82 -18.09
CA LYS A 178 -6.26 -6.30 -18.61
C LYS A 178 -7.51 -5.77 -17.87
N LYS A 179 -7.32 -5.23 -16.69
CA LYS A 179 -8.39 -4.63 -15.88
C LYS A 179 -8.60 -3.13 -16.18
N PHE A 180 -7.75 -2.52 -17.00
CA PHE A 180 -7.86 -1.12 -17.41
C PHE A 180 -8.45 -1.04 -18.81
N LYS A 181 -9.67 -0.51 -18.93
CA LYS A 181 -10.37 -0.44 -20.21
C LYS A 181 -9.93 0.73 -21.10
N HIS A 182 -9.35 1.78 -20.52
CA HIS A 182 -9.06 3.05 -21.21
C HIS A 182 -7.65 3.57 -20.85
N CYS A 183 -6.65 2.69 -20.84
CA CYS A 183 -5.27 3.06 -20.58
C CYS A 183 -4.45 2.84 -21.84
N ASP A 184 -3.96 3.91 -22.44
CA ASP A 184 -3.20 3.84 -23.69
C ASP A 184 -1.72 3.57 -23.44
N TYR A 185 -1.19 4.12 -22.36
CA TYR A 185 0.21 4.05 -22.03
C TYR A 185 0.47 3.56 -20.62
N VAL A 186 1.46 2.70 -20.48
CA VAL A 186 1.92 2.18 -19.20
C VAL A 186 3.39 2.53 -19.01
N MET A 187 3.69 3.36 -18.02
CA MET A 187 5.06 3.67 -17.65
C MET A 187 5.60 2.65 -16.67
N THR A 188 6.76 2.07 -17.00
CA THR A 188 7.37 0.97 -16.21
C THR A 188 8.90 1.08 -16.22
N ASP A 189 9.55 0.19 -15.45
CA ASP A 189 10.97 -0.08 -15.59
C ASP A 189 11.25 -1.17 -16.64
N LEU A 190 12.54 -1.46 -16.87
CA LEU A 190 12.97 -2.49 -17.83
C LEU A 190 12.55 -3.93 -17.47
N GLY A 191 12.13 -4.17 -16.24
CA GLY A 191 11.63 -5.48 -15.79
C GLY A 191 10.28 -5.88 -16.41
N TYR A 192 9.63 -4.96 -17.10
CA TYR A 192 8.35 -5.16 -17.78
C TYR A 192 8.47 -5.25 -19.31
N TYR A 193 9.71 -5.36 -19.81
CA TYR A 193 9.95 -5.53 -21.23
C TYR A 193 9.19 -6.75 -21.79
N GLY A 194 8.47 -6.55 -22.91
CA GLY A 194 7.60 -7.58 -23.51
C GLY A 194 6.11 -7.43 -23.16
N LEU A 195 5.73 -6.43 -22.34
CA LEU A 195 4.32 -6.13 -22.05
C LEU A 195 3.60 -5.48 -23.24
N GLU A 196 4.35 -4.86 -24.18
CA GLU A 196 3.85 -4.32 -25.45
C GLU A 196 3.14 -5.36 -26.32
N GLN A 197 3.53 -6.62 -26.21
CA GLN A 197 2.89 -7.73 -26.91
C GLN A 197 1.42 -7.96 -26.48
N ASP A 198 1.04 -7.40 -25.34
CA ASP A 198 -0.34 -7.46 -24.83
C ASP A 198 -1.19 -6.24 -25.27
N GLY A 199 -0.72 -5.43 -26.23
CA GLY A 199 -1.48 -4.34 -26.84
C GLY A 199 -1.34 -2.99 -26.11
N PHE A 200 -0.41 -2.84 -25.18
CA PHE A 200 -0.16 -1.59 -24.45
C PHE A 200 1.06 -0.87 -25.00
N LYS A 201 0.98 0.45 -25.11
CA LYS A 201 2.14 1.31 -25.44
C LYS A 201 2.95 1.52 -24.17
N LEU A 202 4.22 1.09 -24.16
CA LEU A 202 5.10 1.23 -23.01
C LEU A 202 5.91 2.52 -23.06
N LEU A 203 5.95 3.22 -21.92
CA LEU A 203 6.87 4.32 -21.65
C LEU A 203 7.94 3.77 -20.68
N MET A 204 9.09 3.35 -21.22
CA MET A 204 10.18 2.78 -20.44
C MET A 204 11.53 3.31 -20.91
N PRO A 205 12.56 3.25 -20.04
CA PRO A 205 13.91 3.64 -20.45
C PRO A 205 14.41 2.75 -21.59
N ILE A 206 15.16 3.36 -22.51
CA ILE A 206 15.85 2.65 -23.60
C ILE A 206 17.04 1.91 -23.00
N LYS A 207 17.12 0.60 -23.25
CA LYS A 207 18.19 -0.25 -22.73
C LYS A 207 19.45 -0.10 -23.57
N LYS A 208 20.59 0.20 -22.93
CA LYS A 208 21.92 0.16 -23.58
C LYS A 208 22.22 -1.25 -24.08
N LYS A 209 22.57 -1.39 -25.36
CA LYS A 209 23.09 -2.64 -25.93
C LYS A 209 24.60 -2.76 -25.71
N LYS A 210 25.13 -3.99 -25.65
CA LYS A 210 26.52 -4.28 -25.24
C LYS A 210 27.57 -3.48 -26.01
N ASN A 211 27.43 -3.31 -27.31
CA ASN A 211 28.41 -2.63 -28.18
C ASN A 211 27.89 -1.32 -28.78
N PHE A 212 26.74 -0.82 -28.34
CA PHE A 212 26.12 0.39 -28.86
C PHE A 212 25.81 1.35 -27.70
N PRO A 213 26.58 2.44 -27.53
CA PRO A 213 26.24 3.46 -26.55
C PRO A 213 24.94 4.14 -26.94
N LEU A 214 24.23 4.61 -25.92
CA LEU A 214 23.02 5.44 -26.16
C LEU A 214 23.40 6.76 -26.78
N PHE A 215 22.65 7.19 -27.79
CA PHE A 215 22.73 8.54 -28.35
C PHE A 215 22.26 9.59 -27.33
N ASP A 216 22.64 10.85 -27.54
CA ASP A 216 22.28 11.90 -26.56
C ASP A 216 20.77 12.13 -26.48
N ALA A 217 20.04 11.98 -27.58
CA ALA A 217 18.58 12.00 -27.57
C ALA A 217 17.98 10.87 -26.67
N GLU A 218 18.54 9.67 -26.74
CA GLU A 218 18.11 8.52 -25.92
C GLU A 218 18.46 8.72 -24.44
N LYS A 219 19.61 9.30 -24.14
CA LYS A 219 20.00 9.67 -22.78
C LYS A 219 19.05 10.72 -22.21
N ASN A 220 18.69 11.75 -22.99
CA ASN A 220 17.74 12.78 -22.59
C ASN A 220 16.34 12.20 -22.36
N TYR A 221 15.87 11.32 -23.23
CA TYR A 221 14.63 10.57 -23.05
C TYR A 221 14.66 9.77 -21.75
N ASN A 222 15.72 8.99 -21.50
CA ASN A 222 15.86 8.22 -20.28
C ASN A 222 15.87 9.10 -19.01
N LYS A 223 16.50 10.28 -19.08
CA LYS A 223 16.49 11.26 -18.00
C LYS A 223 15.09 11.80 -17.74
N MET A 224 14.31 12.07 -18.80
CA MET A 224 12.92 12.51 -18.69
C MET A 224 12.05 11.41 -18.05
N ILE A 225 12.11 10.18 -18.54
CA ILE A 225 11.38 9.02 -17.97
C ILE A 225 11.76 8.82 -16.50
N GLY A 226 13.06 8.91 -16.17
CA GLY A 226 13.53 8.80 -14.78
C GLY A 226 12.92 9.84 -13.85
N LYS A 227 12.87 11.12 -14.28
CA LYS A 227 12.25 12.21 -13.51
C LYS A 227 10.78 11.94 -13.21
N ILE A 228 10.03 11.42 -14.17
CA ILE A 228 8.61 11.13 -14.00
C ILE A 228 8.44 9.91 -13.07
N ARG A 229 9.30 8.88 -13.20
CA ARG A 229 9.22 7.67 -12.37
C ARG A 229 9.58 7.88 -10.89
N VAL A 230 10.30 8.94 -10.56
CA VAL A 230 10.60 9.28 -9.15
C VAL A 230 9.34 9.34 -8.29
N VAL A 231 8.19 9.73 -8.85
CA VAL A 231 6.93 9.79 -8.10
C VAL A 231 6.50 8.40 -7.56
N ILE A 232 6.64 7.32 -8.35
CA ILE A 232 6.26 5.97 -7.88
C ILE A 232 7.23 5.45 -6.82
N GLU A 233 8.51 5.86 -6.89
CA GLU A 233 9.51 5.54 -5.87
C GLU A 233 9.19 6.24 -4.55
N HIS A 234 8.75 7.51 -4.59
CA HIS A 234 8.24 8.22 -3.43
C HIS A 234 7.00 7.55 -2.84
N ILE A 235 6.05 7.13 -3.68
CA ILE A 235 4.86 6.38 -3.25
C ILE A 235 5.26 5.07 -2.56
N ASN A 236 6.17 4.30 -3.14
CA ASN A 236 6.69 3.08 -2.53
C ASN A 236 7.40 3.35 -1.20
N SER A 237 8.14 4.46 -1.11
CA SER A 237 8.75 4.91 0.15
C SER A 237 7.70 5.24 1.21
N GLN A 238 6.62 5.96 0.84
CA GLN A 238 5.53 6.29 1.75
C GLN A 238 4.82 5.03 2.27
N LEU A 239 4.54 4.05 1.40
CA LEU A 239 3.97 2.76 1.79
C LEU A 239 4.87 2.04 2.80
N LYS A 240 6.19 2.04 2.59
CA LYS A 240 7.17 1.39 3.46
C LYS A 240 7.45 2.12 4.77
N ARG A 241 6.99 3.36 4.94
CA ARG A 241 6.95 4.02 6.26
C ARG A 241 6.08 3.24 7.25
N PHE A 242 5.09 2.51 6.77
CA PHE A 242 4.36 1.53 7.57
C PHE A 242 5.20 0.25 7.66
N ARG A 243 5.88 0.05 8.79
CA ARG A 243 6.88 -1.01 9.01
C ARG A 243 6.32 -2.41 8.76
N ILE A 244 5.03 -2.62 8.88
CA ILE A 244 4.38 -3.89 8.51
C ILE A 244 4.64 -4.29 7.04
N LEU A 245 4.93 -3.32 6.14
CA LEU A 245 5.25 -3.54 4.73
C LEU A 245 6.76 -3.56 4.45
N SER A 246 7.59 -3.02 5.34
CA SER A 246 9.05 -2.97 5.16
C SER A 246 9.79 -4.05 5.95
N GLU A 247 9.25 -4.47 7.08
CA GLU A 247 9.81 -5.55 7.90
C GLU A 247 9.27 -6.93 7.46
N ARG A 248 9.80 -7.99 8.08
CA ARG A 248 9.32 -9.35 7.81
C ARG A 248 7.87 -9.52 8.31
N TYR A 249 6.94 -9.72 7.38
CA TYR A 249 5.52 -9.88 7.68
C TYR A 249 5.24 -11.15 8.50
N ARG A 250 4.80 -11.00 9.76
CA ARG A 250 4.66 -12.06 10.77
C ARG A 250 3.29 -12.77 10.79
N ASN A 251 2.35 -12.41 9.93
CA ASN A 251 0.97 -12.92 9.96
C ASN A 251 0.71 -14.10 9.00
N ARG A 252 1.71 -14.89 8.67
CA ARG A 252 1.59 -16.03 7.74
C ARG A 252 0.82 -15.67 6.45
N ARG A 253 1.05 -14.47 5.91
CA ARG A 253 0.41 -13.88 4.72
C ARG A 253 -1.09 -13.54 4.89
N LYS A 254 -1.72 -13.89 6.01
CA LYS A 254 -3.12 -13.56 6.27
C LYS A 254 -3.28 -12.03 6.30
N ARG A 255 -4.38 -11.56 5.70
CA ARG A 255 -4.76 -10.13 5.64
C ARG A 255 -3.75 -9.20 4.96
N PHE A 256 -2.68 -9.72 4.31
CA PHE A 256 -1.69 -8.88 3.64
C PHE A 256 -2.35 -7.99 2.59
N GLY A 257 -3.24 -8.57 1.76
CA GLY A 257 -3.97 -7.82 0.72
C GLY A 257 -4.84 -6.70 1.30
N LEU A 258 -5.58 -6.98 2.36
CA LEU A 258 -6.40 -5.96 3.03
C LEU A 258 -5.52 -4.83 3.57
N ARG A 259 -4.43 -5.15 4.25
CA ARG A 259 -3.56 -4.18 4.90
C ARG A 259 -2.84 -3.29 3.92
N ILE A 260 -2.29 -3.84 2.83
CA ILE A 260 -1.62 -3.01 1.84
C ILE A 260 -2.60 -2.10 1.10
N ASN A 261 -3.83 -2.55 0.83
CA ASN A 261 -4.87 -1.71 0.24
C ASN A 261 -5.31 -0.59 1.20
N LEU A 262 -5.49 -0.90 2.49
CA LEU A 262 -5.80 0.10 3.50
C LEU A 262 -4.68 1.15 3.61
N ILE A 263 -3.42 0.71 3.68
CA ILE A 263 -2.27 1.62 3.77
C ILE A 263 -2.14 2.47 2.50
N ALA A 264 -2.38 1.90 1.32
CA ALA A 264 -2.38 2.64 0.07
C ALA A 264 -3.50 3.71 0.04
N ALA A 265 -4.68 3.39 0.55
CA ALA A 265 -5.76 4.37 0.69
C ALA A 265 -5.42 5.48 1.70
N LEU A 266 -4.74 5.14 2.81
CA LEU A 266 -4.23 6.15 3.75
C LEU A 266 -3.18 7.05 3.12
N VAL A 267 -2.27 6.50 2.31
CA VAL A 267 -1.28 7.28 1.54
C VAL A 267 -1.97 8.24 0.59
N ASN A 268 -3.00 7.80 -0.15
CA ASN A 268 -3.80 8.69 -1.00
C ASN A 268 -4.41 9.84 -0.20
N ARG A 269 -5.05 9.55 0.95
CA ARG A 269 -5.65 10.59 1.81
C ARG A 269 -4.61 11.59 2.32
N MET A 270 -3.40 11.13 2.65
CA MET A 270 -2.32 12.00 3.11
C MET A 270 -1.72 12.88 2.00
N ASN A 271 -1.82 12.47 0.75
CA ASN A 271 -1.28 13.20 -0.40
C ASN A 271 -2.31 14.19 -1.00
N LEU A 272 -3.59 14.06 -0.67
CA LEU A 272 -4.67 14.95 -1.09
C LEU A 272 -4.88 16.13 -0.13
N GLN A 273 -4.27 16.09 1.04
CA GLN A 273 -4.21 17.18 2.03
C GLN A 273 -2.94 18.01 1.82
#